data_59ceffbdb9779d5e0d208106b8e6f252
#
_entry.id   59ceffbdb9779d5e0d208106b8e6f252
#
_cell.length_a   1.000
_cell.length_b   1.000
_cell.length_c   1.000
_cell.angle_alpha   90.00
_cell.angle_beta   90.00
_cell.angle_gamma   90.00
#
_symmetry.space_group_name_H-M   'P 1'
#
loop_
_entity.id
_entity.type
_entity.pdbx_description
1 polymer ?
#
loop_
_entity_poly.entity_id
_entity_poly.type
_entity_poly.pdbx_seq_one_letter_code
_entity_poly.pdbx_strand_id
1 'polypeptide(L)'
;MESKEKAIKTPIPSGGLGWSLIGEEEIQAVTELLRAPELLFRYRGPIPGQCSLFETEVKEKLGVKHALFVNSGTSALTCCLAGWEIGPGDEVIVPAYTYIATAAAVVNVGAIPVIAEIDE
;
A
#
# COMPACT_ATOMS: atom_id res chain seq x y z
N MET A 1 -10.00 -29.91 -31.68
CA MET A 1 -9.63 -28.76 -30.83
C MET A 1 -9.29 -29.29 -29.45
N GLU A 2 -8.01 -29.44 -29.16
CA GLU A 2 -7.58 -29.84 -27.81
C GLU A 2 -8.00 -28.76 -26.81
N SER A 3 -8.74 -29.16 -25.77
CA SER A 3 -9.08 -28.24 -24.67
C SER A 3 -7.78 -27.91 -23.93
N LYS A 4 -7.32 -26.69 -24.05
CA LYS A 4 -6.18 -26.21 -23.25
C LYS A 4 -6.54 -26.39 -21.78
N GLU A 5 -5.81 -27.27 -21.10
CA GLU A 5 -5.96 -27.51 -19.67
C GLU A 5 -5.72 -26.19 -18.92
N LYS A 6 -6.62 -25.81 -18.03
CA LYS A 6 -6.47 -24.58 -17.27
C LYS A 6 -5.22 -24.67 -16.38
N ALA A 7 -4.34 -23.69 -16.51
CA ALA A 7 -3.11 -23.62 -15.69
C ALA A 7 -3.42 -23.54 -14.18
N ILE A 8 -4.56 -22.96 -13.81
CA ILE A 8 -5.02 -22.86 -12.42
C ILE A 8 -6.11 -23.90 -12.20
N LYS A 9 -5.79 -24.97 -11.45
CA LYS A 9 -6.70 -26.08 -11.14
C LYS A 9 -7.60 -25.79 -9.94
N THR A 10 -7.18 -24.93 -9.04
CA THR A 10 -7.96 -24.52 -7.85
C THR A 10 -8.51 -23.11 -8.07
N PRO A 11 -9.81 -22.88 -7.90
CA PRO A 11 -10.37 -21.54 -8.00
C PRO A 11 -9.70 -20.61 -6.96
N ILE A 12 -9.22 -19.47 -7.41
CA ILE A 12 -8.78 -18.41 -6.50
C ILE A 12 -10.05 -17.85 -5.84
N PRO A 13 -10.13 -17.76 -4.51
CA PRO A 13 -11.27 -17.15 -3.84
C PRO A 13 -11.54 -15.75 -4.41
N SER A 14 -12.80 -15.42 -4.65
CA SER A 14 -13.20 -14.06 -5.04
C SER A 14 -12.80 -13.10 -3.93
N GLY A 15 -11.91 -12.15 -4.22
CA GLY A 15 -11.35 -11.24 -3.22
C GLY A 15 -9.86 -11.47 -2.91
N GLY A 16 -9.26 -12.52 -3.51
CA GLY A 16 -7.84 -12.86 -3.34
C GLY A 16 -7.54 -13.63 -2.05
N LEU A 17 -6.28 -14.03 -1.89
CA LEU A 17 -5.82 -14.81 -0.73
C LEU A 17 -5.91 -14.06 0.59
N GLY A 18 -5.84 -12.73 0.57
CA GLY A 18 -5.87 -11.90 1.78
C GLY A 18 -7.16 -12.05 2.60
N TRP A 19 -8.30 -12.25 1.96
CA TRP A 19 -9.57 -12.46 2.65
C TRP A 19 -9.60 -13.73 3.49
N SER A 20 -8.98 -14.80 3.02
CA SER A 20 -8.94 -16.09 3.72
C SER A 20 -7.98 -16.11 4.92
N LEU A 21 -7.17 -15.07 5.06
CA LEU A 21 -6.22 -14.90 6.17
C LEU A 21 -6.80 -14.09 7.32
N ILE A 22 -7.92 -13.37 7.10
CA ILE A 22 -8.58 -12.61 8.17
C ILE A 22 -9.30 -13.60 9.08
N GLY A 23 -8.94 -13.58 10.34
CA GLY A 23 -9.46 -14.48 11.36
C GLY A 23 -9.71 -13.80 12.70
N GLU A 24 -9.72 -14.60 13.74
CA GLU A 24 -10.03 -14.15 15.11
C GLU A 24 -8.97 -13.18 15.64
N GLU A 25 -7.71 -13.30 15.19
CA GLU A 25 -6.62 -12.43 15.62
C GLU A 25 -6.84 -10.98 15.15
N GLU A 26 -7.28 -10.78 13.91
CA GLU A 26 -7.60 -9.46 13.37
C GLU A 26 -8.86 -8.87 14.05
N ILE A 27 -9.88 -9.70 14.28
CA ILE A 27 -11.10 -9.29 14.98
C ILE A 27 -10.77 -8.82 16.40
N GLN A 28 -9.94 -9.56 17.11
CA GLN A 28 -9.53 -9.20 18.45
C GLN A 28 -8.71 -7.91 18.46
N ALA A 29 -7.73 -7.78 17.57
CA ALA A 29 -6.89 -6.59 17.47
C ALA A 29 -7.70 -5.32 17.21
N VAL A 30 -8.68 -5.38 16.30
CA VAL A 30 -9.59 -4.25 16.02
C VAL A 30 -10.49 -3.96 17.23
N THR A 31 -10.99 -5.01 17.90
CA THR A 31 -11.85 -4.86 19.08
C THR A 31 -11.10 -4.18 20.23
N GLU A 32 -9.87 -4.59 20.50
CA GLU A 32 -9.01 -3.98 21.51
C GLU A 32 -8.71 -2.52 21.21
N LEU A 33 -8.41 -2.21 19.94
CA LEU A 33 -8.19 -0.83 19.50
C LEU A 33 -9.42 0.07 19.73
N LEU A 34 -10.63 -0.44 19.46
CA LEU A 34 -11.87 0.31 19.68
C LEU A 34 -12.21 0.46 21.19
N ARG A 35 -11.78 -0.47 22.03
CA ARG A 35 -11.93 -0.38 23.50
C ARG A 35 -10.93 0.57 24.15
N ALA A 36 -9.81 0.82 23.50
CA ALA A 36 -8.76 1.73 23.95
C ALA A 36 -8.61 2.88 22.95
N PRO A 37 -9.56 3.85 22.91
CA PRO A 37 -9.62 4.88 21.89
C PRO A 37 -8.39 5.80 21.87
N GLU A 38 -7.59 5.84 22.91
CA GLU A 38 -6.28 6.50 22.94
C GLU A 38 -5.27 5.90 21.94
N LEU A 39 -5.46 4.65 21.55
CA LEU A 39 -4.60 3.96 20.57
C LEU A 39 -4.99 4.26 19.10
N LEU A 40 -6.15 4.89 18.88
CA LEU A 40 -6.60 5.31 17.54
C LEU A 40 -5.77 6.44 16.96
N PHE A 41 -5.05 7.17 17.81
CA PHE A 41 -4.26 8.33 17.38
C PHE A 41 -2.80 7.96 17.23
N ARG A 42 -2.28 8.05 15.99
CA ARG A 42 -0.89 7.70 15.67
C ARG A 42 0.15 8.40 16.54
N TYR A 43 -0.10 9.65 16.91
CA TYR A 43 0.87 10.53 17.59
C TYR A 43 0.46 10.94 19.01
N ARG A 44 -0.56 10.31 19.57
CA ARG A 44 -1.03 10.62 20.92
C ARG A 44 -0.94 9.41 21.82
N GLY A 45 -0.25 9.58 22.95
CA GLY A 45 -0.15 8.60 24.01
C GLY A 45 1.25 8.04 24.22
N PRO A 46 1.52 7.48 25.40
CA PRO A 46 2.81 6.91 25.77
C PRO A 46 3.04 5.51 25.17
N ILE A 47 2.01 4.89 24.61
CA ILE A 47 2.06 3.52 24.07
C ILE A 47 2.07 3.59 22.55
N PRO A 48 2.99 2.87 21.87
CA PRO A 48 2.99 2.79 20.42
C PRO A 48 1.69 2.19 19.90
N GLY A 49 0.99 2.91 19.02
CA GLY A 49 -0.17 2.37 18.32
C GLY A 49 0.21 1.32 17.28
N GLN A 50 -0.76 0.57 16.75
CA GLN A 50 -0.57 -0.52 15.78
C GLN A 50 0.22 -0.11 14.54
N CYS A 51 0.02 1.12 14.03
CA CYS A 51 0.81 1.65 12.92
C CYS A 51 2.31 1.72 13.25
N SER A 52 2.66 2.19 14.44
CA SER A 52 4.06 2.31 14.87
C SER A 52 4.72 0.96 15.11
N LEU A 53 3.97 -0.02 15.62
CA LEU A 53 4.45 -1.40 15.77
C LEU A 53 4.71 -2.02 14.40
N PHE A 54 3.79 -1.88 13.46
CA PHE A 54 3.96 -2.36 12.09
C PHE A 54 5.16 -1.71 11.39
N GLU A 55 5.32 -0.38 11.51
CA GLU A 55 6.47 0.33 10.94
C GLU A 55 7.80 -0.15 11.51
N THR A 56 7.83 -0.51 12.79
CA THR A 56 9.03 -1.07 13.43
C THR A 56 9.36 -2.45 12.88
N GLU A 57 8.36 -3.32 12.78
CA GLU A 57 8.54 -4.66 12.21
C GLU A 57 8.97 -4.62 10.75
N VAL A 58 8.39 -3.73 9.93
CA VAL A 58 8.79 -3.53 8.53
C VAL A 58 10.24 -3.07 8.43
N LYS A 59 10.66 -2.12 9.27
CA LYS A 59 12.07 -1.66 9.30
C LYS A 59 13.02 -2.81 9.58
N GLU A 60 12.69 -3.63 10.55
CA GLU A 60 13.53 -4.78 10.95
C GLU A 60 13.58 -5.84 9.85
N LYS A 61 12.41 -6.24 9.31
CA LYS A 61 12.33 -7.26 8.25
C LYS A 61 13.00 -6.88 6.94
N LEU A 62 12.88 -5.62 6.54
CA LEU A 62 13.42 -5.13 5.26
C LEU A 62 14.80 -4.49 5.40
N GLY A 63 15.32 -4.31 6.60
CA GLY A 63 16.61 -3.66 6.85
C GLY A 63 16.63 -2.19 6.44
N VAL A 64 15.46 -1.52 6.44
CA VAL A 64 15.34 -0.11 6.04
C VAL A 64 15.37 0.81 7.25
N LYS A 65 15.93 2.00 7.07
CA LYS A 65 16.08 2.99 8.15
C LYS A 65 14.75 3.61 8.57
N HIS A 66 13.85 3.81 7.63
CA HIS A 66 12.57 4.49 7.84
C HIS A 66 11.44 3.70 7.17
N ALA A 67 10.28 3.68 7.81
CA ALA A 67 9.03 3.18 7.26
C ALA A 67 7.89 4.09 7.71
N LEU A 68 6.94 4.33 6.82
CA LEU A 68 5.73 5.09 7.09
C LEU A 68 4.52 4.31 6.58
N PHE A 69 3.62 3.96 7.47
CA PHE A 69 2.37 3.30 7.11
C PHE A 69 1.29 4.34 6.79
N VAL A 70 0.67 4.21 5.62
CA VAL A 70 -0.38 5.10 5.13
C VAL A 70 -1.64 4.29 4.78
N ASN A 71 -2.75 4.98 4.54
CA ASN A 71 -4.06 4.35 4.36
C ASN A 71 -4.28 3.67 2.99
N SER A 72 -3.39 3.85 2.03
CA SER A 72 -3.50 3.23 0.70
C SER A 72 -2.18 3.24 -0.06
N GLY A 73 -2.04 2.35 -1.06
CA GLY A 73 -0.92 2.36 -1.98
C GLY A 73 -0.81 3.67 -2.79
N THR A 74 -1.94 4.27 -3.15
CA THR A 74 -1.95 5.60 -3.81
C THR A 74 -1.33 6.67 -2.92
N SER A 75 -1.71 6.68 -1.63
CA SER A 75 -1.12 7.60 -0.65
C SER A 75 0.37 7.32 -0.45
N ALA A 76 0.80 6.05 -0.48
CA ALA A 76 2.21 5.70 -0.38
C ALA A 76 3.02 6.29 -1.55
N LEU A 77 2.54 6.13 -2.78
CA LEU A 77 3.18 6.71 -3.97
C LEU A 77 3.23 8.25 -3.89
N THR A 78 2.11 8.88 -3.52
CA THR A 78 2.05 10.34 -3.34
C THR A 78 3.04 10.82 -2.28
N CYS A 79 3.13 10.12 -1.14
CA CYS A 79 4.09 10.46 -0.08
C CYS A 79 5.55 10.31 -0.53
N CYS A 80 5.87 9.28 -1.33
CA CYS A 80 7.21 9.07 -1.89
C CYS A 80 7.60 10.23 -2.82
N LEU A 81 6.70 10.60 -3.74
CA LEU A 81 6.94 11.70 -4.68
C LEU A 81 7.12 13.03 -3.93
N ALA A 82 6.23 13.33 -2.99
CA ALA A 82 6.34 14.53 -2.17
C ALA A 82 7.62 14.55 -1.30
N GLY A 83 8.03 13.39 -0.77
CA GLY A 83 9.27 13.25 0.01
C GLY A 83 10.54 13.47 -0.82
N TRP A 84 10.47 13.31 -2.13
CA TRP A 84 11.53 13.66 -3.09
C TRP A 84 11.39 15.07 -3.66
N GLU A 85 10.47 15.86 -3.11
CA GLU A 85 10.20 17.25 -3.53
C GLU A 85 9.72 17.34 -5.00
N ILE A 86 9.16 16.25 -5.55
CA ILE A 86 8.56 16.21 -6.89
C ILE A 86 7.22 16.97 -6.84
N GLY A 87 7.03 17.91 -7.79
CA GLY A 87 5.87 18.79 -7.82
C GLY A 87 5.65 19.52 -9.14
N PRO A 88 5.02 20.69 -9.11
CA PRO A 88 4.71 21.46 -10.31
C PRO A 88 5.96 21.78 -11.13
N GLY A 89 5.93 21.41 -12.41
CA GLY A 89 7.03 21.58 -13.35
C GLY A 89 7.92 20.34 -13.55
N ASP A 90 7.78 19.32 -12.70
CA ASP A 90 8.48 18.06 -12.85
C ASP A 90 7.72 17.08 -13.73
N GLU A 91 8.44 16.17 -14.37
CA GLU A 91 7.91 15.08 -15.14
C GLU A 91 8.29 13.75 -14.49
N VAL A 92 7.33 12.81 -14.43
CA VAL A 92 7.54 11.47 -13.87
C VAL A 92 7.13 10.43 -14.88
N ILE A 93 8.08 9.58 -15.26
CA ILE A 93 7.83 8.48 -16.21
C ILE A 93 7.00 7.40 -15.50
N VAL A 94 5.89 7.00 -16.13
CA VAL A 94 5.00 5.94 -15.65
C VAL A 94 4.74 4.93 -16.76
N PRO A 95 4.58 3.63 -16.47
CA PRO A 95 4.28 2.63 -17.49
C PRO A 95 2.89 2.82 -18.09
N ALA A 96 2.75 2.51 -19.39
CA ALA A 96 1.46 2.58 -20.09
C ALA A 96 0.44 1.56 -19.57
N TYR A 97 0.90 0.38 -19.11
CA TYR A 97 0.08 -0.65 -18.54
C TYR A 97 0.29 -0.75 -17.03
N THR A 98 -0.60 -0.11 -16.28
CA THR A 98 -0.54 -0.08 -14.82
C THR A 98 -1.92 0.28 -14.25
N TYR A 99 -2.06 0.16 -12.93
CA TYR A 99 -3.23 0.69 -12.23
C TYR A 99 -3.22 2.22 -12.26
N ILE A 100 -4.37 2.83 -12.46
CA ILE A 100 -4.51 4.30 -12.63
C ILE A 100 -3.86 5.10 -11.48
N ALA A 101 -3.78 4.54 -10.29
CA ALA A 101 -3.15 5.21 -9.14
C ALA A 101 -1.70 5.61 -9.37
N THR A 102 -0.98 4.92 -10.28
CA THR A 102 0.41 5.25 -10.62
C THR A 102 0.50 6.65 -11.24
N ALA A 103 -0.31 6.93 -12.25
CA ALA A 103 -0.37 8.27 -12.86
C ALA A 103 -1.09 9.29 -11.95
N ALA A 104 -2.14 8.86 -11.23
CA ALA A 104 -2.88 9.73 -10.33
C ALA A 104 -2.00 10.26 -9.18
N ALA A 105 -1.08 9.46 -8.65
CA ALA A 105 -0.15 9.90 -7.60
C ALA A 105 0.77 11.04 -8.09
N VAL A 106 1.20 11.00 -9.35
CA VAL A 106 2.00 12.06 -9.99
C VAL A 106 1.18 13.34 -10.11
N VAL A 107 -0.06 13.23 -10.59
CA VAL A 107 -0.97 14.38 -10.70
C VAL A 107 -1.28 14.97 -9.31
N ASN A 108 -1.40 14.13 -8.28
CA ASN A 108 -1.71 14.59 -6.92
C ASN A 108 -0.62 15.50 -6.32
N VAL A 109 0.64 15.33 -6.73
CA VAL A 109 1.72 16.23 -6.33
C VAL A 109 1.91 17.41 -7.29
N GLY A 110 1.09 17.54 -8.32
CA GLY A 110 1.14 18.62 -9.31
C GLY A 110 2.17 18.41 -10.42
N ALA A 111 2.80 17.25 -10.50
CA ALA A 111 3.75 16.89 -11.55
C ALA A 111 3.03 16.32 -12.80
N ILE A 112 3.75 16.15 -13.88
CA ILE A 112 3.23 15.68 -15.18
C ILE A 112 3.60 14.20 -15.36
N PRO A 113 2.62 13.29 -15.49
CA PRO A 113 2.92 11.90 -15.81
C PRO A 113 3.28 11.75 -17.30
N VAL A 114 4.47 11.24 -17.57
CA VAL A 114 4.95 10.89 -18.91
C VAL A 114 4.79 9.40 -19.10
N ILE A 115 3.89 9.00 -20.01
CA ILE A 115 3.59 7.59 -20.23
C ILE A 115 4.67 6.97 -21.11
N ALA A 116 5.32 5.94 -20.61
CA ALA A 116 6.28 5.14 -21.36
C ALA A 116 5.64 3.82 -21.81
N GLU A 117 5.93 3.42 -23.02
CA GLU A 117 5.53 2.11 -23.54
C GLU A 117 6.29 1.01 -22.80
N ILE A 118 5.68 -0.16 -22.72
CA ILE A 118 6.28 -1.35 -22.13
C ILE A 118 6.55 -2.36 -23.25
N ASP A 119 7.66 -3.06 -23.15
CA ASP A 119 7.98 -4.16 -24.07
C ASP A 119 7.08 -5.39 -23.77
N GLU A 120 6.87 -6.23 -24.79
CA GLU A 120 6.11 -7.48 -24.72
C GLU A 120 6.81 -8.56 -23.87
#